data_3162309eccf12a34843ecd182519de22
#
_entry.id   3162309eccf12a34843ecd182519de22
#
_cell.length_a   1.000
_cell.length_b   1.000
_cell.length_c   1.000
_cell.angle_alpha   90.00
_cell.angle_beta   90.00
_cell.angle_gamma   90.00
#
_symmetry.space_group_name_H-M   'P 1'
#
loop_
_entity.id
_entity.type
_entity.pdbx_description
1 polymer ?
#
loop_
_entity_poly.entity_id
_entity_poly.type
_entity_poly.pdbx_seq_one_letter_code
_entity_poly.pdbx_strand_id
1 'polypeptide(L)'
;MIKNQKISLSCFCLLISIFTILGISQEAFQKSAEAVNSDRLVPRFEVDPYWPQPLPNKWIMGRTIGIAIDERDHLFVVHRDQDSMFMSQELGLDLGRAECCTAAPPILEFDSAGNLISAWGGPGEGYTWPESNHGIEVGADGNVWIGGNGSGDSHVLVFTRDGQFVREIGLPGEPIDSLSTESFGRVAEIAIDRSTNEAYFADGYGNKRVAVVDVATGAFKRFWGAYGNEPIDERVVYDPDAPLPQQFVGPVHCAEPSNDGLIYVCDRGADRIQVFRPDGSFVKEGQVAPLTLAGTTWDISFSHDENQEFIYVADGANFKVHILDRESLEVLAEFGDGGRQPGLFFGTHSIVTDTEGNIYTTETYEGKRAQKFLFQGLRPLSEHRTGAPWPDSELH
;
A
#
# COMPACT_ATOMS: atom_id res chain seq x y z
N MET A 1 -49.90 32.36 49.44
CA MET A 1 -50.66 31.96 48.27
C MET A 1 -49.76 31.28 47.27
N ILE A 2 -49.77 29.95 47.29
CA ILE A 2 -48.96 29.12 46.38
C ILE A 2 -49.90 28.73 45.23
N LYS A 3 -49.64 29.25 44.00
CA LYS A 3 -50.35 28.86 42.77
C LYS A 3 -49.81 27.55 42.28
N ASN A 4 -50.55 26.45 42.47
CA ASN A 4 -50.28 25.19 41.80
C ASN A 4 -50.53 25.33 40.30
N GLN A 5 -49.45 25.28 39.51
CA GLN A 5 -49.57 25.08 38.06
C GLN A 5 -49.84 23.59 37.82
N LYS A 6 -51.04 23.28 37.39
CA LYS A 6 -51.35 21.97 36.81
C LYS A 6 -50.71 21.89 35.42
N ILE A 7 -49.58 21.22 35.31
CA ILE A 7 -49.02 20.84 33.99
C ILE A 7 -50.01 19.78 33.44
N SER A 8 -50.59 20.13 32.29
CA SER A 8 -51.61 19.30 31.63
C SER A 8 -51.02 17.95 31.20
N LEU A 9 -51.64 16.90 31.66
CA LEU A 9 -51.31 15.51 31.31
C LEU A 9 -51.26 15.27 29.78
N SER A 10 -51.95 16.09 28.99
CA SER A 10 -51.95 16.07 27.53
C SER A 10 -50.60 16.47 26.91
N CYS A 11 -49.83 17.39 27.50
CA CYS A 11 -48.52 17.76 26.99
C CYS A 11 -47.48 16.64 27.23
N PHE A 12 -47.60 15.88 28.32
CA PHE A 12 -46.69 14.79 28.65
C PHE A 12 -46.92 13.59 27.69
N CYS A 13 -48.16 13.26 27.37
CA CYS A 13 -48.49 12.20 26.38
C CYS A 13 -48.01 12.59 24.96
N LEU A 14 -48.07 13.87 24.56
CA LEU A 14 -47.62 14.31 23.24
C LEU A 14 -46.09 14.22 23.10
N LEU A 15 -45.32 14.57 24.15
CA LEU A 15 -43.90 14.43 24.17
C LEU A 15 -43.43 12.97 24.10
N ILE A 16 -44.07 12.09 24.85
CA ILE A 16 -43.76 10.65 24.80
C ILE A 16 -44.05 10.08 23.40
N SER A 17 -45.15 10.47 22.77
CA SER A 17 -45.50 10.03 21.41
C SER A 17 -44.50 10.51 20.36
N ILE A 18 -43.99 11.73 20.49
CA ILE A 18 -42.95 12.27 19.57
C ILE A 18 -41.63 11.51 19.75
N PHE A 19 -41.20 11.24 20.97
CA PHE A 19 -39.99 10.48 21.23
C PHE A 19 -40.08 9.01 20.75
N THR A 20 -41.24 8.38 20.88
CA THR A 20 -41.45 7.00 20.37
C THR A 20 -41.46 7.00 18.84
N ILE A 21 -42.09 7.96 18.18
CA ILE A 21 -42.10 8.05 16.70
C ILE A 21 -40.69 8.35 16.16
N LEU A 22 -39.91 9.22 16.79
CA LEU A 22 -38.55 9.50 16.44
C LEU A 22 -37.65 8.26 16.64
N GLY A 23 -37.81 7.53 17.75
CA GLY A 23 -37.07 6.28 18.01
C GLY A 23 -37.37 5.20 16.97
N ILE A 24 -38.65 4.98 16.64
CA ILE A 24 -39.09 3.99 15.62
C ILE A 24 -38.58 4.40 14.22
N SER A 25 -38.56 5.70 13.89
CA SER A 25 -38.05 6.16 12.62
C SER A 25 -36.53 6.00 12.53
N GLN A 26 -35.81 6.20 13.62
CA GLN A 26 -34.35 6.02 13.68
C GLN A 26 -33.95 4.55 13.57
N GLU A 27 -34.64 3.64 14.29
CA GLU A 27 -34.43 2.19 14.14
C GLU A 27 -34.82 1.67 12.75
N ALA A 28 -35.90 2.17 12.14
CA ALA A 28 -36.29 1.79 10.79
C ALA A 28 -35.29 2.32 9.74
N PHE A 29 -34.74 3.53 9.94
CA PHE A 29 -33.71 4.09 9.09
C PHE A 29 -32.40 3.34 9.23
N GLN A 30 -32.03 2.98 10.45
CA GLN A 30 -30.83 2.19 10.74
C GLN A 30 -30.91 0.77 10.16
N LYS A 31 -32.03 0.08 10.33
CA LYS A 31 -32.31 -1.22 9.70
C LYS A 31 -32.34 -1.15 8.17
N SER A 32 -32.86 -0.06 7.61
CA SER A 32 -32.87 0.16 6.16
C SER A 32 -31.44 0.43 5.64
N ALA A 33 -30.64 1.21 6.36
CA ALA A 33 -29.24 1.46 6.03
C ALA A 33 -28.38 0.19 6.17
N GLU A 34 -28.58 -0.61 7.23
CA GLU A 34 -27.92 -1.90 7.42
C GLU A 34 -28.32 -2.90 6.32
N ALA A 35 -29.60 -2.95 5.90
CA ALA A 35 -30.06 -3.81 4.82
C ALA A 35 -29.47 -3.40 3.46
N VAL A 36 -29.41 -2.10 3.17
CA VAL A 36 -28.78 -1.57 1.94
C VAL A 36 -27.29 -1.86 1.93
N ASN A 37 -26.63 -1.77 3.08
CA ASN A 37 -25.20 -2.06 3.19
C ASN A 37 -24.92 -3.58 3.11
N SER A 38 -25.84 -4.44 3.58
CA SER A 38 -25.67 -5.89 3.51
C SER A 38 -25.71 -6.46 2.08
N ASP A 39 -26.42 -5.80 1.18
CA ASP A 39 -26.56 -6.22 -0.22
C ASP A 39 -25.46 -5.61 -1.14
N ARG A 40 -24.64 -4.71 -0.61
CA ARG A 40 -23.51 -4.16 -1.35
C ARG A 40 -22.55 -5.28 -1.73
N LEU A 41 -22.16 -5.31 -3.00
CA LEU A 41 -21.21 -6.29 -3.50
C LEU A 41 -19.77 -5.80 -3.23
N VAL A 42 -18.94 -6.71 -2.73
CA VAL A 42 -17.51 -6.46 -2.48
C VAL A 42 -16.66 -7.58 -3.09
N PRO A 43 -15.42 -7.30 -3.49
CA PRO A 43 -14.49 -8.30 -3.97
C PRO A 43 -14.23 -9.39 -2.92
N ARG A 44 -14.25 -10.63 -3.37
CA ARG A 44 -13.86 -11.79 -2.57
C ARG A 44 -12.58 -12.39 -3.11
N PHE A 45 -11.72 -12.84 -2.21
CA PHE A 45 -10.44 -13.47 -2.54
C PHE A 45 -10.29 -14.83 -1.87
N GLU A 46 -9.45 -15.67 -2.48
CA GLU A 46 -8.97 -16.92 -1.89
C GLU A 46 -7.44 -16.99 -2.04
N VAL A 47 -6.73 -17.35 -0.97
CA VAL A 47 -5.27 -17.46 -1.04
C VAL A 47 -4.85 -18.63 -1.93
N ASP A 48 -3.85 -18.40 -2.80
CA ASP A 48 -3.11 -19.47 -3.46
C ASP A 48 -1.93 -19.90 -2.57
N PRO A 49 -2.02 -21.02 -1.85
CA PRO A 49 -0.98 -21.43 -0.90
C PRO A 49 0.30 -21.94 -1.58
N TYR A 50 0.31 -22.07 -2.90
CA TYR A 50 1.42 -22.61 -3.68
C TYR A 50 2.16 -21.56 -4.51
N TRP A 51 1.75 -20.30 -4.44
CA TRP A 51 2.42 -19.19 -5.11
C TRP A 51 3.35 -18.43 -4.13
N PRO A 52 4.59 -18.05 -4.53
CA PRO A 52 5.31 -18.46 -5.74
C PRO A 52 5.85 -19.89 -5.66
N GLN A 53 6.33 -20.45 -6.78
CA GLN A 53 7.01 -21.71 -6.81
C GLN A 53 8.35 -21.63 -6.05
N PRO A 54 8.86 -22.76 -5.49
CA PRO A 54 10.12 -22.77 -4.78
C PRO A 54 11.28 -22.21 -5.61
N LEU A 55 12.08 -21.33 -5.00
CA LEU A 55 13.24 -20.75 -5.67
C LEU A 55 14.33 -21.79 -5.92
N PRO A 56 15.08 -21.69 -7.05
CA PRO A 56 16.21 -22.57 -7.34
C PRO A 56 17.41 -22.27 -6.44
N ASN A 57 18.49 -23.02 -6.61
CA ASN A 57 19.82 -22.76 -6.01
C ASN A 57 19.83 -22.65 -4.48
N LYS A 58 18.82 -23.18 -3.78
CA LYS A 58 18.62 -22.99 -2.34
C LYS A 58 18.45 -21.51 -1.94
N TRP A 59 18.00 -20.69 -2.87
CA TRP A 59 17.70 -19.29 -2.62
C TRP A 59 16.52 -19.12 -1.68
N ILE A 60 16.60 -18.12 -0.82
CA ILE A 60 15.50 -17.62 -0.02
C ILE A 60 15.43 -16.09 -0.12
N MET A 61 14.25 -15.56 0.04
CA MET A 61 14.05 -14.11 0.13
C MET A 61 14.28 -13.62 1.56
N GLY A 62 14.85 -12.43 1.68
CA GLY A 62 14.81 -11.65 2.90
C GLY A 62 13.49 -10.89 3.03
N ARG A 63 13.49 -9.77 3.73
CA ARG A 63 12.30 -8.90 3.85
C ARG A 63 11.86 -8.45 2.47
N THR A 64 10.69 -8.91 2.01
CA THR A 64 10.13 -8.46 0.75
C THR A 64 9.44 -7.12 0.96
N ILE A 65 9.86 -6.12 0.21
CA ILE A 65 9.49 -4.73 0.47
C ILE A 65 8.57 -4.20 -0.62
N GLY A 66 8.95 -4.33 -1.90
CA GLY A 66 8.18 -3.81 -3.01
C GLY A 66 7.77 -4.92 -3.96
N ILE A 67 6.68 -4.67 -4.66
CA ILE A 67 6.20 -5.49 -5.77
C ILE A 67 5.67 -4.57 -6.86
N ALA A 68 5.98 -4.91 -8.10
CA ALA A 68 5.43 -4.25 -9.29
C ALA A 68 4.91 -5.30 -10.27
N ILE A 69 4.04 -4.90 -11.18
CA ILE A 69 3.46 -5.78 -12.19
C ILE A 69 3.55 -5.15 -13.58
N ASP A 70 3.94 -5.93 -14.58
CA ASP A 70 3.96 -5.47 -15.97
C ASP A 70 2.67 -5.84 -16.71
N GLU A 71 2.56 -5.41 -17.98
CA GLU A 71 1.41 -5.64 -18.86
C GLU A 71 1.19 -7.12 -19.25
N ARG A 72 2.11 -8.02 -18.89
CA ARG A 72 2.04 -9.47 -19.10
C ARG A 72 1.70 -10.22 -17.83
N ASP A 73 1.31 -9.49 -16.77
CA ASP A 73 1.13 -10.01 -15.42
C ASP A 73 2.39 -10.69 -14.85
N HIS A 74 3.58 -10.22 -15.24
CA HIS A 74 4.81 -10.62 -14.57
C HIS A 74 5.06 -9.76 -13.35
N LEU A 75 5.38 -10.40 -12.24
CA LEU A 75 5.60 -9.78 -10.94
C LEU A 75 7.09 -9.54 -10.72
N PHE A 76 7.44 -8.31 -10.37
CA PHE A 76 8.79 -7.94 -9.95
C PHE A 76 8.80 -7.71 -8.45
N VAL A 77 9.52 -8.52 -7.73
CA VAL A 77 9.64 -8.42 -6.27
C VAL A 77 11.02 -7.91 -5.92
N VAL A 78 11.08 -6.84 -5.13
CA VAL A 78 12.32 -6.41 -4.49
C VAL A 78 12.35 -6.84 -3.04
N HIS A 79 13.46 -7.41 -2.61
CA HIS A 79 13.67 -7.77 -1.22
C HIS A 79 15.03 -7.27 -0.72
N ARG A 80 15.15 -7.15 0.59
CA ARG A 80 16.42 -6.90 1.26
C ARG A 80 17.12 -8.22 1.44
N ASP A 81 18.23 -8.38 0.77
CA ASP A 81 19.01 -9.59 0.78
C ASP A 81 19.75 -9.82 2.11
N GLN A 82 21.06 -9.71 2.15
CA GLN A 82 21.88 -10.12 3.29
C GLN A 82 21.57 -9.37 4.59
N ASP A 83 21.28 -8.08 4.54
CA ASP A 83 21.07 -7.26 5.74
C ASP A 83 19.79 -7.59 6.52
N SER A 84 18.86 -8.27 5.90
CA SER A 84 17.61 -8.68 6.52
C SER A 84 17.58 -10.15 6.96
N MET A 85 18.70 -10.88 6.80
CA MET A 85 18.77 -12.33 6.96
C MET A 85 19.63 -12.73 8.16
N PHE A 86 19.25 -13.83 8.80
CA PHE A 86 20.03 -14.41 9.90
C PHE A 86 21.22 -15.18 9.35
N MET A 87 22.44 -14.72 9.68
CA MET A 87 23.69 -15.29 9.17
C MET A 87 23.83 -16.79 9.42
N SER A 88 23.38 -17.28 10.57
CA SER A 88 23.57 -18.68 10.95
C SER A 88 22.54 -19.65 10.38
N GLN A 89 21.36 -19.19 10.04
CA GLN A 89 20.25 -20.01 9.54
C GLN A 89 19.98 -19.76 8.05
N GLU A 90 19.89 -18.49 7.66
CA GLU A 90 19.44 -18.13 6.32
C GLU A 90 20.59 -17.93 5.33
N LEU A 91 21.81 -17.61 5.81
CA LEU A 91 23.01 -17.43 5.01
C LEU A 91 24.09 -18.50 5.28
N GLY A 92 23.70 -19.64 5.83
CA GLY A 92 24.65 -20.66 6.25
C GLY A 92 25.45 -21.27 5.11
N LEU A 93 24.88 -21.35 3.90
CA LEU A 93 25.57 -21.85 2.72
C LEU A 93 26.64 -20.85 2.24
N ASP A 94 26.33 -19.53 2.22
CA ASP A 94 27.28 -18.48 1.85
C ASP A 94 28.50 -18.44 2.78
N LEU A 95 28.29 -18.76 4.04
CA LEU A 95 29.37 -18.88 5.04
C LEU A 95 30.13 -20.21 4.98
N GLY A 96 29.69 -21.17 4.15
CA GLY A 96 30.28 -22.53 4.10
C GLY A 96 30.11 -23.30 5.40
N ARG A 97 29.06 -23.03 6.21
CA ARG A 97 28.88 -23.60 7.56
C ARG A 97 27.56 -24.35 7.75
N ALA A 98 26.72 -24.42 6.70
CA ALA A 98 25.48 -25.20 6.70
C ALA A 98 25.15 -25.70 5.30
N GLU A 99 24.17 -26.57 5.20
CA GLU A 99 23.68 -27.13 3.92
C GLU A 99 22.59 -26.32 3.28
N CYS A 100 22.02 -25.37 3.98
CA CYS A 100 21.03 -24.35 3.60
C CYS A 100 21.51 -22.99 4.18
N CYS A 101 21.18 -21.90 3.64
CA CYS A 101 20.58 -21.46 2.39
C CYS A 101 21.46 -20.32 1.88
N THR A 102 21.10 -19.68 0.79
CA THR A 102 21.77 -18.47 0.29
C THR A 102 20.73 -17.41 -0.07
N ALA A 103 21.09 -16.13 0.02
CA ALA A 103 20.22 -15.05 -0.39
C ALA A 103 19.94 -15.12 -1.90
N ALA A 104 18.69 -14.94 -2.29
CA ALA A 104 18.35 -14.66 -3.67
C ALA A 104 18.92 -13.27 -4.10
N PRO A 105 19.17 -13.03 -5.40
CA PRO A 105 19.41 -11.67 -5.88
C PRO A 105 18.28 -10.71 -5.49
N PRO A 106 18.56 -9.40 -5.25
CA PRO A 106 17.57 -8.46 -4.69
C PRO A 106 16.29 -8.29 -5.51
N ILE A 107 16.35 -8.48 -6.82
CA ILE A 107 15.22 -8.36 -7.74
C ILE A 107 14.90 -9.74 -8.31
N LEU A 108 13.63 -10.15 -8.17
CA LEU A 108 13.11 -11.42 -8.67
C LEU A 108 11.92 -11.13 -9.58
N GLU A 109 11.91 -11.70 -10.78
CA GLU A 109 10.79 -11.65 -11.70
C GLU A 109 10.11 -13.02 -11.76
N PHE A 110 8.79 -13.02 -11.58
CA PHE A 110 7.95 -14.23 -11.65
C PHE A 110 6.91 -14.08 -12.75
N ASP A 111 6.51 -15.19 -13.38
CA ASP A 111 5.26 -15.22 -14.14
C ASP A 111 4.03 -15.30 -13.21
N SER A 112 2.82 -15.17 -13.76
CA SER A 112 1.57 -15.23 -12.99
C SER A 112 1.33 -16.58 -12.30
N ALA A 113 1.99 -17.67 -12.78
CA ALA A 113 1.97 -19.00 -12.16
C ALA A 113 2.99 -19.15 -11.03
N GLY A 114 3.84 -18.13 -10.80
CA GLY A 114 4.86 -18.12 -9.74
C GLY A 114 6.20 -18.74 -10.13
N ASN A 115 6.43 -19.06 -11.40
CA ASN A 115 7.74 -19.52 -11.84
C ASN A 115 8.72 -18.34 -11.91
N LEU A 116 9.92 -18.55 -11.36
CA LEU A 116 10.99 -17.56 -11.46
C LEU A 116 11.49 -17.45 -12.90
N ILE A 117 11.41 -16.25 -13.49
CA ILE A 117 11.82 -15.94 -14.85
C ILE A 117 13.24 -15.35 -14.87
N SER A 118 13.51 -14.39 -13.99
CA SER A 118 14.83 -13.78 -13.88
C SER A 118 15.14 -13.35 -12.44
N ALA A 119 16.44 -13.18 -12.15
CA ALA A 119 16.91 -12.72 -10.85
C ALA A 119 18.22 -11.95 -11.02
N TRP A 120 18.29 -10.72 -10.51
CA TRP A 120 19.43 -9.83 -10.66
C TRP A 120 19.46 -8.74 -9.61
N GLY A 121 20.45 -7.84 -9.68
CA GLY A 121 20.59 -6.66 -8.84
C GLY A 121 21.71 -6.78 -7.82
N GLY A 122 21.87 -5.72 -7.04
CA GLY A 122 22.96 -5.54 -6.09
C GLY A 122 24.01 -4.52 -6.57
N PRO A 123 25.03 -4.24 -5.76
CA PRO A 123 26.09 -3.31 -6.09
C PRO A 123 26.79 -3.63 -7.42
N GLY A 124 27.09 -2.60 -8.21
CA GLY A 124 27.73 -2.74 -9.53
C GLY A 124 28.53 -1.51 -9.92
N GLU A 125 28.99 -1.46 -11.15
CA GLU A 125 29.78 -0.35 -11.67
C GLU A 125 28.91 0.75 -12.28
N GLY A 126 29.21 2.01 -11.97
CA GLY A 126 28.57 3.19 -12.59
C GLY A 126 27.30 3.67 -11.90
N TYR A 127 26.90 3.09 -10.80
CA TYR A 127 25.75 3.52 -10.00
C TYR A 127 25.96 3.22 -8.51
N THR A 128 25.17 3.86 -7.67
CA THR A 128 25.14 3.59 -6.22
C THR A 128 23.91 2.75 -5.90
N TRP A 129 24.11 1.45 -5.58
CA TRP A 129 22.98 0.59 -5.15
C TRP A 129 22.42 1.07 -3.81
N PRO A 130 21.08 1.10 -3.62
CA PRO A 130 20.48 1.54 -2.37
C PRO A 130 21.00 0.77 -1.15
N GLU A 131 21.28 1.50 -0.06
CA GLU A 131 21.65 0.89 1.23
C GLU A 131 20.51 -0.01 1.75
N SER A 132 19.27 0.36 1.45
CA SER A 132 18.09 -0.37 1.87
C SER A 132 17.02 -0.31 0.78
N ASN A 133 16.94 -1.34 -0.05
CA ASN A 133 15.97 -1.45 -1.15
C ASN A 133 14.55 -1.19 -0.63
N HIS A 134 13.72 -0.47 -1.42
CA HIS A 134 12.34 -0.20 -1.03
C HIS A 134 11.37 -0.24 -2.21
N GLY A 135 11.07 0.88 -2.87
CA GLY A 135 10.15 0.94 -3.98
C GLY A 135 10.68 0.24 -5.24
N ILE A 136 9.80 -0.39 -6.00
CA ILE A 136 10.07 -0.94 -7.32
C ILE A 136 8.89 -0.65 -8.23
N GLU A 137 9.17 -0.28 -9.49
CA GLU A 137 8.13 -0.09 -10.52
C GLU A 137 8.66 -0.54 -11.89
N VAL A 138 7.76 -0.90 -12.80
CA VAL A 138 8.10 -1.30 -14.18
C VAL A 138 7.39 -0.40 -15.18
N GLY A 139 8.19 0.38 -15.90
CA GLY A 139 7.69 1.26 -16.96
C GLY A 139 7.14 0.51 -18.17
N ALA A 140 6.36 1.20 -19.00
CA ALA A 140 5.83 0.64 -20.26
C ALA A 140 6.94 0.25 -21.27
N ASP A 141 8.14 0.82 -21.11
CA ASP A 141 9.34 0.47 -21.87
C ASP A 141 10.05 -0.80 -21.34
N GLY A 142 9.53 -1.39 -20.26
CA GLY A 142 10.08 -2.55 -19.57
C GLY A 142 11.24 -2.22 -18.65
N ASN A 143 11.60 -0.95 -18.47
CA ASN A 143 12.62 -0.56 -17.51
C ASN A 143 12.12 -0.69 -16.08
N VAL A 144 13.00 -1.16 -15.21
CA VAL A 144 12.74 -1.38 -13.78
C VAL A 144 13.33 -0.22 -12.98
N TRP A 145 12.50 0.44 -12.20
CA TRP A 145 12.86 1.56 -11.35
C TRP A 145 12.96 1.12 -9.90
N ILE A 146 13.99 1.54 -9.19
CA ILE A 146 14.28 1.06 -7.84
C ILE A 146 14.61 2.25 -6.94
N GLY A 147 13.85 2.39 -5.86
CA GLY A 147 14.10 3.34 -4.78
C GLY A 147 14.71 2.66 -3.55
N GLY A 148 15.10 3.47 -2.57
CA GLY A 148 15.62 2.99 -1.31
C GLY A 148 15.27 3.92 -0.14
N ASN A 149 15.36 3.37 1.10
CA ASN A 149 15.08 4.12 2.32
C ASN A 149 16.21 4.09 3.35
N GLY A 150 17.41 3.67 2.96
CA GLY A 150 18.62 3.80 3.75
C GLY A 150 19.03 5.26 3.97
N SER A 151 20.02 5.50 4.82
CA SER A 151 20.39 6.85 5.22
C SER A 151 20.98 7.68 4.08
N GLY A 152 21.63 7.02 3.12
CA GLY A 152 22.21 7.63 1.92
C GLY A 152 21.35 7.50 0.66
N ASP A 153 20.14 6.94 0.75
CA ASP A 153 19.28 6.67 -0.40
C ASP A 153 18.48 7.92 -0.80
N SER A 154 19.15 8.85 -1.47
CA SER A 154 18.57 10.12 -1.96
C SER A 154 18.44 10.15 -3.49
N HIS A 155 18.31 8.98 -4.11
CA HIS A 155 18.25 8.74 -5.55
C HIS A 155 17.35 7.57 -5.91
N VAL A 156 17.04 7.43 -7.19
CA VAL A 156 16.33 6.30 -7.81
C VAL A 156 17.18 5.76 -8.95
N LEU A 157 17.29 4.44 -9.05
CA LEU A 157 17.98 3.76 -10.14
C LEU A 157 17.00 3.25 -11.18
N VAL A 158 17.41 3.26 -12.44
CA VAL A 158 16.66 2.68 -13.55
C VAL A 158 17.55 1.66 -14.26
N PHE A 159 17.02 0.46 -14.44
CA PHE A 159 17.64 -0.65 -15.14
C PHE A 159 16.77 -1.13 -16.29
N THR A 160 17.37 -1.78 -17.28
CA THR A 160 16.59 -2.60 -18.22
C THR A 160 16.02 -3.81 -17.47
N ARG A 161 15.05 -4.49 -18.07
CA ARG A 161 14.42 -5.69 -17.50
C ARG A 161 15.42 -6.78 -17.12
N ASP A 162 16.52 -6.91 -17.86
CA ASP A 162 17.59 -7.88 -17.62
C ASP A 162 18.72 -7.36 -16.72
N GLY A 163 18.50 -6.22 -16.04
CA GLY A 163 19.40 -5.70 -15.01
C GLY A 163 20.57 -4.88 -15.53
N GLN A 164 20.53 -4.37 -16.79
CA GLN A 164 21.55 -3.44 -17.27
C GLN A 164 21.25 -2.03 -16.78
N PHE A 165 22.23 -1.36 -16.19
CA PHE A 165 22.08 0.02 -15.70
C PHE A 165 21.74 0.99 -16.85
N VAL A 166 20.71 1.79 -16.66
CA VAL A 166 20.26 2.82 -17.62
C VAL A 166 20.62 4.21 -17.13
N ARG A 167 20.16 4.55 -15.91
CA ARG A 167 20.42 5.88 -15.31
C ARG A 167 20.20 5.90 -13.81
N GLU A 168 20.74 6.92 -13.18
CA GLU A 168 20.49 7.34 -11.80
C GLU A 168 19.76 8.70 -11.83
N ILE A 169 18.71 8.85 -11.00
CA ILE A 169 17.88 10.05 -10.88
C ILE A 169 18.02 10.53 -9.44
N GLY A 170 18.49 11.74 -9.24
CA GLY A 170 18.89 12.25 -7.93
C GLY A 170 20.38 12.09 -7.68
N LEU A 171 20.81 12.42 -6.48
CA LEU A 171 22.21 12.40 -6.05
C LEU A 171 22.36 11.57 -4.78
N PRO A 172 23.07 10.43 -4.79
CA PRO A 172 23.27 9.61 -3.60
C PRO A 172 23.99 10.36 -2.48
N GLY A 173 23.55 10.14 -1.24
CA GLY A 173 24.22 10.71 -0.06
C GLY A 173 23.85 12.15 0.27
N GLU A 174 22.96 12.77 -0.51
CA GLU A 174 22.48 14.12 -0.20
C GLU A 174 21.60 14.14 1.06
N PRO A 175 21.62 15.23 1.83
CA PRO A 175 20.78 15.38 3.01
C PRO A 175 19.29 15.46 2.67
N ILE A 176 18.47 15.19 3.67
CA ILE A 176 17.01 15.36 3.57
C ILE A 176 16.70 16.86 3.35
N ASP A 177 15.94 17.13 2.30
CA ASP A 177 15.42 18.45 1.94
C ASP A 177 14.14 18.28 1.10
N SER A 178 12.99 18.50 1.71
CA SER A 178 11.68 18.38 1.04
C SER A 178 11.45 19.42 -0.05
N LEU A 179 12.32 20.44 -0.17
CA LEU A 179 12.27 21.45 -1.23
C LEU A 179 13.29 21.21 -2.34
N SER A 180 14.20 20.24 -2.19
CA SER A 180 15.21 19.93 -3.20
C SER A 180 14.56 19.52 -4.53
N THR A 181 15.12 20.01 -5.64
CA THR A 181 14.77 19.60 -7.01
C THR A 181 15.86 18.73 -7.67
N GLU A 182 16.90 18.40 -6.92
CA GLU A 182 18.07 17.66 -7.41
C GLU A 182 18.23 16.28 -6.75
N SER A 183 17.66 16.10 -5.55
CA SER A 183 17.73 14.84 -4.78
C SER A 183 16.40 14.51 -4.10
N PHE A 184 16.30 13.30 -3.56
CA PHE A 184 15.15 12.80 -2.87
C PHE A 184 15.47 12.43 -1.42
N GLY A 185 14.46 12.23 -0.59
CA GLY A 185 14.61 11.88 0.81
C GLY A 185 14.10 10.48 1.12
N ARG A 186 14.73 9.44 0.59
CA ARG A 186 14.39 8.04 0.86
C ARG A 186 13.03 7.66 0.30
N VAL A 187 12.98 7.47 -1.01
CA VAL A 187 11.77 7.16 -1.78
C VAL A 187 11.17 5.82 -1.33
N ALA A 188 9.94 5.86 -0.85
CA ALA A 188 9.21 4.68 -0.39
C ALA A 188 8.65 3.88 -1.55
N GLU A 189 8.09 4.57 -2.56
CA GLU A 189 7.45 3.95 -3.71
C GLU A 189 7.62 4.82 -4.95
N ILE A 190 7.49 4.18 -6.08
CA ILE A 190 7.54 4.77 -7.41
C ILE A 190 6.32 4.25 -8.16
N ALA A 191 5.48 5.14 -8.68
CA ALA A 191 4.38 4.78 -9.54
C ALA A 191 4.46 5.53 -10.87
N ILE A 192 4.16 4.88 -11.99
CA ILE A 192 4.28 5.46 -13.32
C ILE A 192 2.91 5.62 -13.97
N ASP A 193 2.50 6.88 -14.20
CA ASP A 193 1.37 7.17 -15.08
C ASP A 193 1.82 7.10 -16.55
N ARG A 194 1.46 6.00 -17.18
CA ARG A 194 1.79 5.73 -18.58
C ARG A 194 1.09 6.69 -19.56
N SER A 195 -0.05 7.27 -19.15
CA SER A 195 -0.82 8.19 -20.00
C SER A 195 -0.17 9.57 -20.13
N THR A 196 0.50 10.02 -19.07
CA THR A 196 1.18 11.32 -19.00
C THR A 196 2.70 11.23 -19.11
N ASN A 197 3.26 10.01 -19.07
CA ASN A 197 4.69 9.75 -19.03
C ASN A 197 5.38 10.42 -17.82
N GLU A 198 4.69 10.40 -16.67
CA GLU A 198 5.16 10.93 -15.40
C GLU A 198 5.34 9.81 -14.37
N ALA A 199 6.42 9.88 -13.60
CA ALA A 199 6.62 9.04 -12.44
C ALA A 199 6.41 9.86 -11.16
N TYR A 200 5.60 9.31 -10.26
CA TYR A 200 5.27 9.86 -8.95
C TYR A 200 6.07 9.11 -7.89
N PHE A 201 6.90 9.84 -7.18
CA PHE A 201 7.70 9.28 -6.09
C PHE A 201 7.04 9.62 -4.76
N ALA A 202 6.67 8.62 -4.00
CA ALA A 202 6.34 8.75 -2.60
C ALA A 202 7.64 9.03 -1.83
N ASP A 203 8.09 10.28 -1.85
CA ASP A 203 9.36 10.74 -1.29
C ASP A 203 9.17 11.05 0.20
N GLY A 204 9.07 9.99 1.04
CA GLY A 204 8.43 10.09 2.32
C GLY A 204 9.17 9.59 3.55
N TYR A 205 10.21 8.77 3.47
CA TYR A 205 10.92 8.31 4.67
C TYR A 205 11.83 9.37 5.29
N GLY A 206 12.34 10.27 4.46
CA GLY A 206 13.11 11.43 4.88
C GLY A 206 12.35 12.72 4.60
N ASN A 207 11.99 12.96 3.35
CA ASN A 207 11.15 14.07 2.92
C ASN A 207 9.67 13.82 3.26
N LYS A 208 8.80 14.81 2.98
CA LYS A 208 7.35 14.73 3.25
C LYS A 208 6.54 15.23 2.06
N ARG A 209 6.76 14.58 0.91
CA ARG A 209 6.19 15.05 -0.36
C ARG A 209 5.90 13.93 -1.34
N VAL A 210 5.11 14.24 -2.33
CA VAL A 210 5.11 13.56 -3.63
C VAL A 210 6.03 14.37 -4.55
N ALA A 211 6.99 13.72 -5.18
CA ALA A 211 7.84 14.33 -6.20
C ALA A 211 7.52 13.71 -7.57
N VAL A 212 7.50 14.53 -8.62
CA VAL A 212 7.15 14.09 -9.96
C VAL A 212 8.32 14.32 -10.90
N VAL A 213 8.65 13.28 -11.66
CA VAL A 213 9.71 13.33 -12.68
C VAL A 213 9.16 12.88 -14.04
N ASP A 214 9.82 13.30 -15.09
CA ASP A 214 9.56 12.84 -16.46
C ASP A 214 10.18 11.46 -16.67
N VAL A 215 9.40 10.49 -17.11
CA VAL A 215 9.85 9.09 -17.26
C VAL A 215 10.96 8.96 -18.31
N ALA A 216 10.86 9.68 -19.43
CA ALA A 216 11.82 9.55 -20.51
C ALA A 216 13.21 10.11 -20.16
N THR A 217 13.25 11.18 -19.38
CA THR A 217 14.48 11.94 -19.10
C THR A 217 14.98 11.82 -17.66
N GLY A 218 14.09 11.49 -16.70
CA GLY A 218 14.36 11.59 -15.26
C GLY A 218 14.34 13.03 -14.73
N ALA A 219 13.96 14.01 -15.56
CA ALA A 219 13.95 15.41 -15.15
C ALA A 219 12.86 15.69 -14.12
N PHE A 220 13.22 16.38 -13.05
CA PHE A 220 12.29 16.85 -12.04
C PHE A 220 11.25 17.81 -12.64
N LYS A 221 9.98 17.66 -12.28
CA LYS A 221 8.87 18.48 -12.79
C LYS A 221 8.24 19.35 -11.72
N ARG A 222 7.84 18.77 -10.58
CA ARG A 222 7.13 19.44 -9.49
C ARG A 222 7.09 18.55 -8.25
N PHE A 223 6.64 19.11 -7.13
CA PHE A 223 6.32 18.40 -5.90
C PHE A 223 5.16 19.07 -5.16
N TRP A 224 4.60 18.37 -4.19
CA TRP A 224 3.64 18.92 -3.24
C TRP A 224 3.63 18.14 -1.92
N GLY A 225 3.21 18.82 -0.84
CA GLY A 225 2.94 18.24 0.48
C GLY A 225 1.44 17.98 0.70
N ALA A 226 1.05 17.66 1.92
CA ALA A 226 -0.35 17.43 2.28
C ALA A 226 -1.23 18.62 1.90
N TYR A 227 -2.43 18.34 1.42
CA TYR A 227 -3.42 19.35 0.93
C TYR A 227 -2.91 20.25 -0.20
N GLY A 228 -1.79 19.89 -0.86
CA GLY A 228 -1.13 20.73 -1.86
C GLY A 228 -0.27 21.84 -1.27
N ASN A 229 -0.04 21.84 0.03
CA ASN A 229 0.81 22.81 0.71
C ASN A 229 2.29 22.58 0.35
N GLU A 230 3.12 23.60 0.55
CA GLU A 230 4.57 23.43 0.53
C GLU A 230 4.99 22.47 1.66
N PRO A 231 5.78 21.43 1.38
CA PRO A 231 6.21 20.47 2.38
C PRO A 231 7.19 21.09 3.38
N ILE A 232 7.26 20.50 4.57
CA ILE A 232 8.20 20.90 5.64
C ILE A 232 8.99 19.69 6.13
N ASP A 233 10.21 19.90 6.63
CA ASP A 233 11.07 18.83 7.17
C ASP A 233 10.84 18.58 8.65
N GLU A 234 10.21 19.53 9.37
CA GLU A 234 9.92 19.41 10.79
C GLU A 234 9.02 18.20 11.07
N ARG A 235 9.23 17.62 12.24
CA ARG A 235 8.43 16.48 12.69
C ARG A 235 6.98 16.89 12.92
N VAL A 236 6.08 16.25 12.21
CA VAL A 236 4.63 16.33 12.41
C VAL A 236 4.18 15.14 13.27
N VAL A 237 3.30 15.39 14.23
CA VAL A 237 2.74 14.36 15.10
C VAL A 237 1.26 14.18 14.77
N TYR A 238 0.85 12.94 14.61
CA TYR A 238 -0.56 12.57 14.50
C TYR A 238 -1.13 12.31 15.90
N ASP A 239 -2.29 12.88 16.16
CA ASP A 239 -3.11 12.63 17.35
C ASP A 239 -4.54 12.33 16.85
N PRO A 240 -5.05 11.10 17.04
CA PRO A 240 -6.37 10.71 16.57
C PRO A 240 -7.53 11.48 17.21
N ASP A 241 -7.29 12.13 18.37
CA ASP A 241 -8.28 12.95 19.06
C ASP A 241 -8.23 14.44 18.63
N ALA A 242 -7.31 14.81 17.75
CA ALA A 242 -7.13 16.15 17.21
C ALA A 242 -7.51 16.26 15.73
N PRO A 243 -7.73 17.47 15.18
CA PRO A 243 -7.86 17.66 13.74
C PRO A 243 -6.65 17.14 12.97
N LEU A 244 -6.86 16.55 11.78
CA LEU A 244 -5.80 16.03 10.94
C LEU A 244 -4.74 17.10 10.62
N PRO A 245 -3.45 16.75 10.70
CA PRO A 245 -2.36 17.66 10.41
C PRO A 245 -2.43 18.19 8.96
N GLN A 246 -2.09 19.46 8.79
CA GLN A 246 -2.06 20.14 7.47
C GLN A 246 -0.76 19.86 6.69
N GLN A 247 0.11 19.03 7.23
CA GLN A 247 1.33 18.52 6.62
C GLN A 247 1.30 16.99 6.67
N PHE A 248 2.05 16.31 5.79
CA PHE A 248 2.22 14.88 5.91
C PHE A 248 2.93 14.52 7.21
N VAL A 249 2.39 13.53 7.92
CA VAL A 249 3.05 12.95 9.09
C VAL A 249 4.23 12.11 8.63
N GLY A 250 4.01 11.36 7.57
CA GLY A 250 4.99 10.48 6.94
C GLY A 250 5.16 9.13 7.64
N PRO A 251 5.83 8.18 6.98
CA PRO A 251 6.28 8.37 5.61
C PRO A 251 5.13 8.57 4.64
N VAL A 252 5.31 9.41 3.60
CA VAL A 252 4.51 9.35 2.38
C VAL A 252 4.91 8.06 1.71
N HIS A 253 4.02 7.06 1.73
CA HIS A 253 4.43 5.69 1.49
C HIS A 253 3.97 5.12 0.15
N CYS A 254 2.90 5.66 -0.43
CA CYS A 254 2.46 5.41 -1.80
C CYS A 254 2.03 6.70 -2.52
N ALA A 255 2.02 6.70 -3.85
CA ALA A 255 1.53 7.80 -4.69
C ALA A 255 0.97 7.27 -6.02
N GLU A 256 -0.14 6.54 -5.96
CA GLU A 256 -0.70 5.75 -7.05
C GLU A 256 -1.61 6.54 -8.00
N PRO A 257 -1.32 6.59 -9.31
CA PRO A 257 -2.21 7.18 -10.30
C PRO A 257 -3.37 6.24 -10.64
N SER A 258 -4.60 6.79 -10.66
CA SER A 258 -5.79 6.09 -11.12
C SER A 258 -6.09 6.33 -12.60
N ASN A 259 -6.93 5.48 -13.21
CA ASN A 259 -7.30 5.56 -14.64
C ASN A 259 -7.98 6.88 -15.01
N ASP A 260 -8.65 7.55 -14.08
CA ASP A 260 -9.28 8.87 -14.28
C ASP A 260 -8.34 10.05 -13.98
N GLY A 261 -7.04 9.77 -13.79
CA GLY A 261 -5.98 10.76 -13.66
C GLY A 261 -5.88 11.42 -12.29
N LEU A 262 -6.40 10.81 -11.23
CA LEU A 262 -6.19 11.25 -9.86
C LEU A 262 -5.01 10.50 -9.23
N ILE A 263 -4.34 11.14 -8.28
CA ILE A 263 -3.20 10.56 -7.56
C ILE A 263 -3.61 10.30 -6.12
N TYR A 264 -3.54 9.05 -5.70
CA TYR A 264 -3.88 8.59 -4.35
C TYR A 264 -2.59 8.44 -3.54
N VAL A 265 -2.50 9.17 -2.43
CA VAL A 265 -1.27 9.31 -1.64
C VAL A 265 -1.46 8.77 -0.23
N CYS A 266 -0.63 7.81 0.15
CA CYS A 266 -0.60 7.21 1.47
C CYS A 266 0.21 8.07 2.45
N ASP A 267 -0.43 8.78 3.36
CA ASP A 267 0.23 9.37 4.53
C ASP A 267 0.13 8.37 5.70
N ARG A 268 1.06 7.40 5.67
CA ARG A 268 1.01 6.22 6.54
C ARG A 268 0.88 6.58 8.02
N GLY A 269 1.67 7.53 8.51
CA GLY A 269 1.67 7.89 9.92
C GLY A 269 0.43 8.66 10.39
N ALA A 270 -0.46 9.08 9.48
CA ALA A 270 -1.75 9.70 9.80
C ALA A 270 -2.94 8.77 9.50
N ASP A 271 -2.68 7.50 9.19
CA ASP A 271 -3.72 6.51 8.86
C ASP A 271 -4.66 6.99 7.74
N ARG A 272 -4.14 7.74 6.75
CA ARG A 272 -4.98 8.38 5.73
C ARG A 272 -4.48 8.21 4.31
N ILE A 273 -5.44 8.28 3.38
CA ILE A 273 -5.21 8.46 1.95
C ILE A 273 -5.68 9.85 1.59
N GLN A 274 -4.83 10.64 0.95
CA GLN A 274 -5.19 11.91 0.32
C GLN A 274 -5.21 11.76 -1.20
N VAL A 275 -6.21 12.36 -1.85
CA VAL A 275 -6.39 12.30 -3.30
C VAL A 275 -6.11 13.67 -3.90
N PHE A 276 -5.31 13.69 -4.96
CA PHE A 276 -4.88 14.91 -5.64
C PHE A 276 -5.14 14.83 -7.13
N ARG A 277 -5.17 16.00 -7.79
CA ARG A 277 -4.95 16.09 -9.22
C ARG A 277 -3.46 16.02 -9.53
N PRO A 278 -3.06 15.74 -10.78
CA PRO A 278 -1.64 15.67 -11.16
C PRO A 278 -0.84 16.95 -10.90
N ASP A 279 -1.49 18.10 -10.79
CA ASP A 279 -0.85 19.37 -10.46
C ASP A 279 -0.61 19.60 -8.95
N GLY A 280 -0.98 18.61 -8.11
CA GLY A 280 -0.88 18.66 -6.65
C GLY A 280 -2.08 19.30 -5.96
N SER A 281 -3.12 19.71 -6.68
CA SER A 281 -4.33 20.27 -6.06
C SER A 281 -5.13 19.16 -5.34
N PHE A 282 -5.42 19.39 -4.05
CA PHE A 282 -6.15 18.46 -3.19
C PHE A 282 -7.61 18.29 -3.63
N VAL A 283 -8.11 17.05 -3.54
CA VAL A 283 -9.49 16.68 -3.90
C VAL A 283 -10.28 16.21 -2.69
N LYS A 284 -9.81 15.19 -2.01
CA LYS A 284 -10.49 14.55 -0.86
C LYS A 284 -9.50 13.73 -0.03
N GLU A 285 -9.94 13.30 1.15
CA GLU A 285 -9.19 12.35 1.97
C GLU A 285 -10.12 11.38 2.70
N GLY A 286 -9.56 10.25 3.13
CA GLY A 286 -10.21 9.26 3.99
C GLY A 286 -9.21 8.59 4.92
N GLN A 287 -9.67 8.10 6.07
CA GLN A 287 -8.85 7.39 7.04
C GLN A 287 -9.15 5.90 7.05
N VAL A 288 -8.12 5.11 7.33
CA VAL A 288 -8.20 3.66 7.47
C VAL A 288 -7.69 3.30 8.86
N ALA A 289 -8.55 2.72 9.69
CA ALA A 289 -8.25 2.30 11.07
C ALA A 289 -7.44 3.36 11.89
N PRO A 290 -7.98 4.57 12.11
CA PRO A 290 -7.25 5.77 12.53
C PRO A 290 -6.65 5.75 13.96
N LEU A 291 -6.78 4.64 14.69
CA LEU A 291 -6.20 4.46 16.03
C LEU A 291 -4.94 3.58 16.01
N THR A 292 -4.31 3.41 14.87
CA THR A 292 -3.20 2.49 14.69
C THR A 292 -1.86 3.19 14.82
N LEU A 293 -1.08 2.83 15.84
CA LEU A 293 0.33 3.24 15.93
C LEU A 293 1.13 2.62 14.78
N ALA A 294 2.10 3.30 14.25
CA ALA A 294 2.91 2.93 13.08
C ALA A 294 2.21 3.08 11.71
N GLY A 295 0.93 3.43 11.70
CA GLY A 295 0.15 3.76 10.50
C GLY A 295 -0.33 2.55 9.70
N THR A 296 -1.42 2.74 8.97
CA THR A 296 -2.18 1.67 8.29
C THR A 296 -2.04 1.68 6.78
N THR A 297 -1.90 2.83 6.16
CA THR A 297 -1.86 2.96 4.70
C THR A 297 -0.44 2.77 4.19
N TRP A 298 0.01 1.49 4.13
CA TRP A 298 1.38 1.20 3.69
C TRP A 298 1.48 1.22 2.18
N ASP A 299 0.51 0.65 1.48
CA ASP A 299 0.45 0.65 0.03
C ASP A 299 -0.98 0.43 -0.44
N ILE A 300 -1.28 0.80 -1.69
CA ILE A 300 -2.59 0.60 -2.29
C ILE A 300 -2.49 0.04 -3.70
N SER A 301 -3.53 -0.69 -4.10
CA SER A 301 -3.78 -1.04 -5.49
C SER A 301 -5.26 -0.87 -5.80
N PHE A 302 -5.58 -0.63 -7.08
CA PHE A 302 -6.97 -0.50 -7.52
C PHE A 302 -7.52 -1.82 -8.04
N SER A 303 -8.85 -2.01 -7.95
CA SER A 303 -9.50 -3.10 -8.66
C SER A 303 -9.35 -2.93 -10.17
N HIS A 304 -9.29 -4.06 -10.90
CA HIS A 304 -9.00 -4.06 -12.34
C HIS A 304 -10.24 -3.84 -13.22
N ASP A 305 -11.37 -3.39 -12.64
CA ASP A 305 -12.51 -2.95 -13.43
C ASP A 305 -12.28 -1.57 -14.08
N GLU A 306 -13.07 -1.24 -15.12
CA GLU A 306 -12.92 0.00 -15.89
C GLU A 306 -12.95 1.28 -15.01
N ASN A 307 -13.76 1.26 -13.95
CA ASN A 307 -13.95 2.39 -13.05
C ASN A 307 -13.02 2.36 -11.84
N GLN A 308 -12.29 1.26 -11.63
CA GLN A 308 -11.49 1.03 -10.42
C GLN A 308 -12.34 1.27 -9.16
N GLU A 309 -13.49 0.58 -9.07
CA GLU A 309 -14.51 0.83 -8.03
C GLU A 309 -13.98 0.62 -6.61
N PHE A 310 -12.93 -0.20 -6.45
CA PHE A 310 -12.35 -0.53 -5.15
C PHE A 310 -10.89 -0.15 -5.05
N ILE A 311 -10.46 0.16 -3.83
CA ILE A 311 -9.06 0.30 -3.43
C ILE A 311 -8.73 -0.82 -2.45
N TYR A 312 -7.62 -1.50 -2.65
CA TYR A 312 -7.05 -2.47 -1.73
C TYR A 312 -5.91 -1.82 -0.99
N VAL A 313 -5.96 -1.80 0.35
CA VAL A 313 -4.94 -1.16 1.19
C VAL A 313 -4.16 -2.23 1.95
N ALA A 314 -2.87 -2.30 1.74
CA ALA A 314 -1.98 -3.12 2.55
C ALA A 314 -1.78 -2.43 3.93
N ASP A 315 -2.23 -3.08 4.99
CA ASP A 315 -2.06 -2.62 6.37
C ASP A 315 -1.03 -3.48 7.09
N GLY A 316 0.21 -3.01 7.09
CA GLY A 316 1.33 -3.72 7.71
C GLY A 316 1.34 -3.66 9.23
N ALA A 317 0.53 -2.80 9.84
CA ALA A 317 0.43 -2.68 11.29
C ALA A 317 -0.65 -3.61 11.89
N ASN A 318 -1.79 -3.76 11.21
CA ASN A 318 -2.88 -4.63 11.64
C ASN A 318 -2.87 -6.00 10.93
N PHE A 319 -1.90 -6.22 10.02
CA PHE A 319 -1.70 -7.50 9.31
C PHE A 319 -2.91 -7.93 8.49
N LYS A 320 -3.41 -7.03 7.64
CA LYS A 320 -4.58 -7.29 6.80
C LYS A 320 -4.57 -6.46 5.52
N VAL A 321 -5.51 -6.76 4.65
CA VAL A 321 -5.85 -5.93 3.49
C VAL A 321 -7.25 -5.38 3.72
N HIS A 322 -7.40 -4.05 3.63
CA HIS A 322 -8.70 -3.39 3.63
C HIS A 322 -9.19 -3.22 2.20
N ILE A 323 -10.51 -3.33 2.01
CA ILE A 323 -11.21 -3.09 0.75
C ILE A 323 -12.06 -1.84 0.93
N LEU A 324 -11.72 -0.78 0.21
CA LEU A 324 -12.39 0.51 0.27
C LEU A 324 -13.24 0.73 -0.98
N ASP A 325 -14.31 1.47 -0.82
CA ASP A 325 -14.97 2.15 -1.93
C ASP A 325 -14.11 3.33 -2.41
N ARG A 326 -13.75 3.36 -3.68
CA ARG A 326 -12.85 4.39 -4.21
C ARG A 326 -13.46 5.78 -4.22
N GLU A 327 -14.79 5.89 -4.45
CA GLU A 327 -15.45 7.19 -4.51
C GLU A 327 -15.52 7.85 -3.12
N SER A 328 -15.91 7.11 -2.09
CA SER A 328 -16.08 7.64 -0.74
C SER A 328 -14.86 7.50 0.16
N LEU A 329 -13.91 6.61 -0.18
CA LEU A 329 -12.80 6.14 0.66
C LEU A 329 -13.25 5.44 1.94
N GLU A 330 -14.51 4.96 1.99
CA GLU A 330 -15.05 4.19 3.10
C GLU A 330 -14.53 2.76 3.08
N VAL A 331 -14.09 2.25 4.22
CA VAL A 331 -13.71 0.83 4.39
C VAL A 331 -14.98 -0.01 4.35
N LEU A 332 -15.07 -0.92 3.37
CA LEU A 332 -16.22 -1.81 3.17
C LEU A 332 -16.01 -3.16 3.83
N ALA A 333 -14.81 -3.71 3.68
CA ALA A 333 -14.46 -5.05 4.09
C ALA A 333 -12.96 -5.16 4.36
N GLU A 334 -12.55 -6.28 4.93
CA GLU A 334 -11.14 -6.58 5.17
C GLU A 334 -10.92 -8.09 5.20
N PHE A 335 -9.72 -8.55 4.86
CA PHE A 335 -9.31 -9.94 5.02
C PHE A 335 -7.87 -10.05 5.51
N GLY A 336 -7.50 -11.25 5.99
CA GLY A 336 -6.23 -11.50 6.64
C GLY A 336 -6.29 -11.27 8.14
N ASP A 337 -5.26 -11.73 8.83
CA ASP A 337 -5.02 -11.54 10.26
C ASP A 337 -3.55 -11.87 10.54
N GLY A 338 -3.09 -11.64 11.79
CA GLY A 338 -1.72 -11.93 12.20
C GLY A 338 -1.37 -13.41 12.15
N GLY A 339 -0.37 -13.79 11.37
CA GLY A 339 0.11 -15.16 11.28
C GLY A 339 1.08 -15.41 10.14
N ARG A 340 1.50 -16.67 9.98
CA ARG A 340 2.46 -17.08 8.94
C ARG A 340 1.91 -18.12 7.98
N GLN A 341 0.72 -18.63 8.21
CA GLN A 341 0.02 -19.52 7.29
C GLN A 341 -0.38 -18.72 6.04
N PRO A 342 -0.51 -19.37 4.88
CA PRO A 342 -1.08 -18.72 3.71
C PRO A 342 -2.40 -18.03 4.02
N GLY A 343 -2.62 -16.82 3.52
CA GLY A 343 -3.79 -16.01 3.79
C GLY A 343 -3.78 -15.22 5.10
N LEU A 344 -2.79 -15.47 5.98
CA LEU A 344 -2.47 -14.62 7.13
C LEU A 344 -1.23 -13.79 6.82
N PHE A 345 -0.98 -12.71 7.57
CA PHE A 345 0.08 -11.76 7.29
C PHE A 345 1.01 -11.53 8.48
N PHE A 346 2.26 -11.17 8.17
CA PHE A 346 3.22 -10.65 9.13
C PHE A 346 3.97 -9.45 8.54
N GLY A 347 3.35 -8.27 8.65
CA GLY A 347 3.89 -7.03 8.09
C GLY A 347 3.68 -6.93 6.58
N THR A 348 2.42 -7.03 6.13
CA THR A 348 2.02 -6.75 4.74
C THR A 348 2.58 -5.39 4.33
N HIS A 349 3.27 -5.31 3.19
CA HIS A 349 4.02 -4.10 2.86
C HIS A 349 3.57 -3.45 1.56
N SER A 350 3.64 -4.16 0.45
CA SER A 350 3.18 -3.66 -0.85
C SER A 350 2.13 -4.58 -1.47
N ILE A 351 1.34 -4.03 -2.38
CA ILE A 351 0.19 -4.70 -2.99
C ILE A 351 0.02 -4.27 -4.45
N VAL A 352 -0.21 -5.24 -5.34
CA VAL A 352 -0.55 -4.99 -6.75
C VAL A 352 -1.70 -5.90 -7.20
N THR A 353 -2.37 -5.52 -8.28
CA THR A 353 -3.49 -6.27 -8.89
C THR A 353 -3.16 -6.63 -10.33
N ASP A 354 -3.39 -7.89 -10.73
CA ASP A 354 -3.21 -8.35 -12.12
C ASP A 354 -4.46 -8.09 -12.99
N THR A 355 -4.34 -8.41 -14.29
CA THR A 355 -5.43 -8.22 -15.27
C THR A 355 -6.65 -9.11 -15.01
N GLU A 356 -6.51 -10.19 -14.24
CA GLU A 356 -7.60 -11.06 -13.82
C GLU A 356 -8.25 -10.59 -12.50
N GLY A 357 -7.72 -9.53 -11.88
CA GLY A 357 -8.18 -8.98 -10.60
C GLY A 357 -7.61 -9.69 -9.37
N ASN A 358 -6.64 -10.60 -9.55
CA ASN A 358 -5.96 -11.21 -8.41
C ASN A 358 -5.05 -10.18 -7.73
N ILE A 359 -4.89 -10.33 -6.42
CA ILE A 359 -4.00 -9.49 -5.60
C ILE A 359 -2.71 -10.23 -5.29
N TYR A 360 -1.60 -9.50 -5.32
CA TYR A 360 -0.31 -9.97 -4.84
C TYR A 360 0.20 -9.03 -3.75
N THR A 361 0.74 -9.60 -2.68
CA THR A 361 1.27 -8.82 -1.55
C THR A 361 2.69 -9.25 -1.22
N THR A 362 3.47 -8.33 -0.66
CA THR A 362 4.76 -8.62 -0.03
C THR A 362 4.68 -8.46 1.48
N GLU A 363 5.59 -9.12 2.20
CA GLU A 363 5.68 -9.03 3.65
C GLU A 363 7.09 -8.71 4.12
N THR A 364 7.20 -7.62 4.86
CA THR A 364 8.44 -7.19 5.51
C THR A 364 8.66 -7.88 6.86
N TYR A 365 9.59 -7.36 7.65
CA TYR A 365 9.99 -7.94 8.93
C TYR A 365 10.29 -9.44 8.81
N GLU A 366 9.64 -10.27 9.62
CA GLU A 366 9.83 -11.72 9.63
C GLU A 366 8.82 -12.47 8.73
N GLY A 367 7.98 -11.75 7.98
CA GLY A 367 7.11 -12.33 6.96
C GLY A 367 7.95 -12.92 5.81
N LYS A 368 8.81 -12.10 5.20
CA LYS A 368 9.83 -12.51 4.21
C LYS A 368 9.27 -13.35 3.06
N ARG A 369 8.12 -12.95 2.53
CA ARG A 369 7.45 -13.68 1.45
C ARG A 369 6.58 -12.76 0.60
N ALA A 370 6.16 -13.27 -0.53
CA ALA A 370 5.06 -12.75 -1.32
C ALA A 370 3.90 -13.75 -1.34
N GLN A 371 2.67 -13.29 -1.45
CA GLN A 371 1.47 -14.12 -1.54
C GLN A 371 0.59 -13.69 -2.70
N LYS A 372 -0.17 -14.65 -3.27
CA LYS A 372 -1.20 -14.42 -4.29
C LYS A 372 -2.58 -14.72 -3.70
N PHE A 373 -3.54 -13.87 -4.03
CA PHE A 373 -4.95 -14.02 -3.65
C PHE A 373 -5.80 -14.00 -4.92
N LEU A 374 -6.46 -15.11 -5.20
CA LEU A 374 -7.29 -15.32 -6.39
C LEU A 374 -8.62 -14.60 -6.24
N PHE A 375 -8.96 -13.76 -7.19
CA PHE A 375 -10.24 -13.06 -7.24
C PHE A 375 -11.39 -14.05 -7.52
N GLN A 376 -12.40 -14.06 -6.64
CA GLN A 376 -13.56 -14.95 -6.69
C GLN A 376 -14.83 -14.23 -7.14
N GLY A 377 -14.68 -13.05 -7.76
CA GLY A 377 -15.79 -12.18 -8.15
C GLY A 377 -16.34 -11.36 -6.99
N LEU A 378 -17.44 -10.69 -7.25
CA LEU A 378 -18.14 -9.85 -6.27
C LEU A 378 -19.16 -10.69 -5.50
N ARG A 379 -19.25 -10.49 -4.19
CA ARG A 379 -20.20 -11.15 -3.29
C ARG A 379 -20.87 -10.14 -2.37
N PRO A 380 -22.09 -10.40 -1.90
CA PRO A 380 -22.73 -9.55 -0.89
C PRO A 380 -21.85 -9.38 0.35
N LEU A 381 -21.78 -8.16 0.87
CA LEU A 381 -21.02 -7.87 2.10
C LEU A 381 -21.45 -8.75 3.28
N SER A 382 -22.74 -9.16 3.33
CA SER A 382 -23.27 -10.10 4.32
C SER A 382 -22.62 -11.50 4.26
N GLU A 383 -22.01 -11.87 3.15
CA GLU A 383 -21.28 -13.14 2.95
C GLU A 383 -19.77 -12.99 3.15
N HIS A 384 -19.31 -11.76 3.40
CA HIS A 384 -17.89 -11.50 3.59
C HIS A 384 -17.40 -12.14 4.89
N ARG A 385 -16.20 -12.73 4.82
CA ARG A 385 -15.52 -13.35 5.96
C ARG A 385 -14.23 -12.61 6.24
N THR A 386 -14.03 -12.24 7.48
CA THR A 386 -12.73 -11.72 7.98
C THR A 386 -11.78 -12.90 8.24
N GLY A 387 -10.50 -12.59 8.39
CA GLY A 387 -9.45 -13.58 8.63
C GLY A 387 -8.85 -14.14 7.34
N ALA A 388 -8.23 -15.32 7.43
CA ALA A 388 -7.55 -15.93 6.28
C ALA A 388 -8.55 -16.34 5.19
N PRO A 389 -8.41 -15.91 3.94
CA PRO A 389 -9.32 -16.24 2.85
C PRO A 389 -9.01 -17.62 2.25
N TRP A 390 -9.31 -18.66 2.99
CA TRP A 390 -9.15 -20.04 2.52
C TRP A 390 -10.28 -20.49 1.60
N PRO A 391 -10.01 -21.40 0.63
CA PRO A 391 -11.05 -22.02 -0.19
C PRO A 391 -12.11 -22.73 0.65
N ASP A 392 -13.38 -22.61 0.27
CA ASP A 392 -14.50 -23.20 1.02
C ASP A 392 -14.48 -24.75 1.10
N SER A 393 -13.72 -25.42 0.23
CA SER A 393 -13.70 -26.88 0.11
C SER A 393 -12.79 -27.61 1.11
N GLU A 394 -11.99 -26.89 1.91
CA GLU A 394 -10.91 -27.48 2.69
C GLU A 394 -11.14 -27.52 4.21
N LEU A 395 -12.31 -27.05 4.68
CA LEU A 395 -12.66 -27.06 6.12
C LEU A 395 -13.57 -28.24 6.48
N HIS A 396 -13.13 -29.48 6.16
CA HIS A 396 -13.80 -30.70 6.66
C HIS A 396 -12.84 -31.61 7.40
#